data_309fdac4f9b5b10b59918909986283c9
#
_entry.id   309fdac4f9b5b10b59918909986283c9
#
_cell.length_a   1.000
_cell.length_b   1.000
_cell.length_c   1.000
_cell.angle_alpha   90.00
_cell.angle_beta   90.00
_cell.angle_gamma   90.00
#
_symmetry.space_group_name_H-M   'P 1'
#
loop_
_entity.id
_entity.type
_entity.pdbx_description
1 polymer ?
#
loop_
_entity_poly.entity_id
_entity_poly.type
_entity_poly.pdbx_seq_one_letter_code
_entity_poly.pdbx_strand_id
1 'polypeptide(L)'
;MHCGSTARIGPTEMKTISCSAGYGSGGLGQHLTQLVEEARGDGTLGGYFSGAPQADDESGIRVETTSSGWVFQYTPVRFSPAWKNFLGGDLLDRAVAARLTPGETFHGFNGQALHSFRRAQALGYRQLVLESATTHVDHVMRQQRKAHQLFGWEAGWMNETQRRKTLREYALADTIYVASQLSYDTFREAGVPDSKLRRRTLTVDPRFVPPAQPVGDGKFRIVYVGSVSVMKGIPLLREAFSRLTSPDAELTLVGGWGTRTMKHYLRDWQRLDPRVHIAPGDPLPHLQRADVCVHPSFTDGFGLAPAEALACGVPVIVTEDTGMKDLVQEGVNGYIVPTGDWEAILERLEQLLSKPLAMNTA
;
A
#
# COMPACT_ATOMS: atom_id res chain seq x y z
N MET A 1 7.24 -47.08 31.00
CA MET A 1 8.36 -46.27 30.48
C MET A 1 7.95 -45.71 29.15
N HIS A 2 7.41 -44.48 29.14
CA HIS A 2 7.08 -43.75 27.90
C HIS A 2 8.22 -42.78 27.63
N CYS A 3 9.01 -43.11 26.62
CA CYS A 3 10.08 -42.25 26.15
C CYS A 3 9.43 -41.17 25.27
N GLY A 4 9.28 -39.95 25.80
CA GLY A 4 8.83 -38.78 25.05
C GLY A 4 9.92 -38.40 24.06
N SER A 5 9.63 -38.55 22.79
CA SER A 5 10.43 -38.00 21.67
C SER A 5 10.31 -36.48 21.71
N THR A 6 11.30 -35.81 22.27
CA THR A 6 11.51 -34.37 22.05
C THR A 6 11.96 -34.18 20.61
N ALA A 7 11.05 -33.75 19.75
CA ALA A 7 11.40 -33.25 18.44
C ALA A 7 12.47 -32.15 18.60
N ARG A 8 13.67 -32.38 18.07
CA ARG A 8 14.71 -31.37 17.99
C ARG A 8 14.15 -30.26 17.06
N ILE A 9 13.77 -29.14 17.65
CA ILE A 9 13.53 -27.89 16.89
C ILE A 9 14.90 -27.60 16.27
N GLY A 10 14.98 -27.69 14.95
CA GLY A 10 16.17 -27.24 14.20
C GLY A 10 16.46 -25.77 14.52
N PRO A 11 17.66 -25.25 14.23
CA PRO A 11 17.99 -23.87 14.52
C PRO A 11 16.94 -22.97 13.91
N THR A 12 16.27 -22.18 14.76
CA THR A 12 15.20 -21.25 14.37
C THR A 12 15.85 -20.17 13.50
N GLU A 13 15.52 -20.12 12.22
CA GLU A 13 16.11 -19.15 11.28
C GLU A 13 15.74 -17.72 11.69
N MET A 14 16.72 -16.97 12.20
CA MET A 14 16.52 -15.60 12.65
C MET A 14 16.37 -14.63 11.48
N LYS A 15 15.27 -13.87 11.50
CA LYS A 15 14.90 -12.90 10.46
C LYS A 15 15.29 -11.48 10.88
N THR A 16 16.00 -10.78 10.00
CA THR A 16 16.22 -9.34 10.12
C THR A 16 15.35 -8.64 9.08
N ILE A 17 14.50 -7.69 9.48
CA ILE A 17 13.52 -7.03 8.61
C ILE A 17 13.88 -5.55 8.46
N SER A 18 13.71 -4.97 7.26
CA SER A 18 13.98 -3.55 7.00
C SER A 18 12.90 -2.90 6.15
N CYS A 19 12.31 -1.81 6.64
CA CYS A 19 11.32 -1.00 5.94
C CYS A 19 11.46 0.48 6.28
N SER A 20 11.22 1.36 5.31
CA SER A 20 11.26 2.82 5.53
C SER A 20 10.05 3.36 6.28
N ALA A 21 8.95 2.63 6.29
CA ALA A 21 7.74 3.04 6.99
C ALA A 21 7.91 2.92 8.51
N GLY A 22 7.15 3.73 9.24
CA GLY A 22 6.97 3.55 10.68
C GLY A 22 6.07 2.36 10.97
N TYR A 23 6.30 1.69 12.09
CA TYR A 23 5.46 0.60 12.58
C TYR A 23 3.99 1.06 12.72
N GLY A 24 3.04 0.32 12.15
CA GLY A 24 1.61 0.64 12.13
C GLY A 24 1.22 1.84 11.25
N SER A 25 2.15 2.48 10.57
CA SER A 25 1.90 3.74 9.85
C SER A 25 1.57 3.52 8.37
N GLY A 26 0.31 3.70 8.00
CA GLY A 26 -0.17 3.54 6.62
C GLY A 26 -0.01 2.11 6.09
N GLY A 27 -0.35 1.86 4.83
CA GLY A 27 -0.34 0.51 4.28
C GLY A 27 1.01 -0.20 4.32
N LEU A 28 2.10 0.52 4.04
CA LEU A 28 3.46 -0.06 4.10
C LEU A 28 3.89 -0.36 5.54
N GLY A 29 3.52 0.49 6.50
CA GLY A 29 3.83 0.27 7.92
C GLY A 29 2.97 -0.84 8.52
N GLN A 30 1.72 -1.01 8.09
CA GLN A 30 0.90 -2.17 8.46
C GLN A 30 1.51 -3.48 7.92
N HIS A 31 2.02 -3.48 6.67
CA HIS A 31 2.73 -4.63 6.12
C HIS A 31 3.99 -4.97 6.96
N LEU A 32 4.79 -3.96 7.33
CA LEU A 32 5.92 -4.15 8.25
C LEU A 32 5.47 -4.77 9.57
N THR A 33 4.41 -4.22 10.18
CA THR A 33 3.87 -4.71 11.45
C THR A 33 3.49 -6.18 11.37
N GLN A 34 2.79 -6.60 10.34
CA GLN A 34 2.42 -8.00 10.14
C GLN A 34 3.63 -8.92 10.07
N LEU A 35 4.69 -8.52 9.34
CA LEU A 35 5.92 -9.31 9.25
C LEU A 35 6.65 -9.41 10.60
N VAL A 36 6.71 -8.31 11.34
CA VAL A 36 7.37 -8.26 12.66
C VAL A 36 6.60 -9.12 13.66
N GLU A 37 5.27 -8.99 13.70
CA GLU A 37 4.43 -9.77 14.63
C GLU A 37 4.43 -11.27 14.28
N GLU A 38 4.42 -11.63 12.99
CA GLU A 38 4.56 -13.01 12.54
C GLU A 38 5.91 -13.59 13.01
N ALA A 39 7.02 -12.89 12.74
CA ALA A 39 8.34 -13.34 13.15
C ALA A 39 8.51 -13.39 14.68
N ARG A 40 7.84 -12.50 15.41
CA ARG A 40 7.81 -12.51 16.89
C ARG A 40 7.02 -13.70 17.42
N GLY A 41 5.84 -13.97 16.86
CA GLY A 41 5.00 -15.10 17.23
C GLY A 41 5.70 -16.45 16.99
N ASP A 42 6.45 -16.56 15.91
CA ASP A 42 7.24 -17.75 15.55
C ASP A 42 8.57 -17.86 16.33
N GLY A 43 8.96 -16.84 17.12
CA GLY A 43 10.25 -16.78 17.79
C GLY A 43 11.46 -16.65 16.84
N THR A 44 11.23 -16.15 15.61
CA THR A 44 12.24 -15.99 14.56
C THR A 44 12.71 -14.54 14.37
N LEU A 45 12.20 -13.58 15.15
CA LEU A 45 12.58 -12.18 15.02
C LEU A 45 13.98 -11.93 15.59
N GLY A 46 14.95 -11.62 14.74
CA GLY A 46 16.30 -11.18 15.13
C GLY A 46 16.40 -9.68 15.35
N GLY A 47 15.46 -8.91 14.77
CA GLY A 47 15.36 -7.46 14.87
C GLY A 47 14.82 -6.83 13.60
N TYR A 48 14.41 -5.56 13.68
CA TYR A 48 13.95 -4.84 12.50
C TYR A 48 14.40 -3.37 12.48
N PHE A 49 14.64 -2.88 11.27
CA PHE A 49 14.98 -1.49 10.98
C PHE A 49 13.76 -0.75 10.46
N SER A 50 13.44 0.39 11.05
CA SER A 50 12.27 1.20 10.67
C SER A 50 12.55 2.69 10.82
N GLY A 51 11.84 3.52 10.05
CA GLY A 51 11.87 4.98 10.22
C GLY A 51 11.30 5.44 11.57
N ALA A 52 10.34 4.69 12.11
CA ALA A 52 9.77 4.87 13.44
C ALA A 52 9.36 3.49 13.98
N PRO A 53 10.23 2.78 14.71
CA PRO A 53 9.88 1.50 15.32
C PRO A 53 8.81 1.68 16.40
N GLN A 54 8.22 0.58 16.84
CA GLN A 54 7.29 0.59 17.98
C GLN A 54 8.00 1.17 19.21
N ALA A 55 7.28 1.97 19.98
CA ALA A 55 7.81 2.52 21.23
C ALA A 55 8.13 1.37 22.21
N ASP A 56 9.27 1.49 22.91
CA ASP A 56 9.75 0.53 23.93
C ASP A 56 10.03 -0.89 23.40
N ASP A 57 10.16 -1.06 22.09
CA ASP A 57 10.53 -2.34 21.46
C ASP A 57 12.05 -2.42 21.23
N GLU A 58 12.75 -3.21 22.06
CA GLU A 58 14.19 -3.40 21.96
C GLU A 58 14.65 -4.08 20.66
N SER A 59 13.75 -4.82 19.98
CA SER A 59 14.02 -5.42 18.67
C SER A 59 13.98 -4.42 17.53
N GLY A 60 13.41 -3.23 17.76
CA GLY A 60 13.22 -2.16 16.78
C GLY A 60 14.40 -1.19 16.74
N ILE A 61 15.11 -1.13 15.61
CA ILE A 61 16.23 -0.20 15.39
C ILE A 61 15.75 0.98 14.56
N ARG A 62 15.75 2.17 15.17
CA ARG A 62 15.41 3.41 14.46
C ARG A 62 16.49 3.78 13.46
N VAL A 63 16.10 3.97 12.21
CA VAL A 63 16.98 4.49 11.16
C VAL A 63 16.56 5.91 10.83
N GLU A 64 17.22 6.85 11.48
CA GLU A 64 17.03 8.26 11.17
C GLU A 64 17.81 8.62 9.90
N THR A 65 17.08 9.04 8.89
CA THR A 65 17.66 9.63 7.68
C THR A 65 17.72 11.16 7.82
N THR A 66 18.25 11.66 8.95
CA THR A 66 18.26 13.07 9.31
C THR A 66 19.01 13.95 8.31
N SER A 67 20.04 13.40 7.63
CA SER A 67 20.67 14.04 6.48
C SER A 67 19.72 14.26 5.30
N SER A 68 18.63 13.47 5.22
CA SER A 68 17.60 13.61 4.20
C SER A 68 16.71 14.83 4.39
N GLY A 69 16.48 15.27 5.62
CA GLY A 69 15.68 16.47 5.94
C GLY A 69 16.24 17.72 5.27
N TRP A 70 17.57 17.96 5.36
CA TRP A 70 18.24 19.08 4.71
C TRP A 70 18.17 19.00 3.18
N VAL A 71 18.48 17.84 2.59
CA VAL A 71 18.41 17.61 1.14
C VAL A 71 16.99 17.88 0.62
N PHE A 72 15.97 17.41 1.34
CA PHE A 72 14.59 17.59 0.95
C PHE A 72 14.03 19.00 1.17
N GLN A 73 14.63 19.77 2.08
CA GLN A 73 14.19 21.14 2.36
C GLN A 73 14.88 22.18 1.47
N TYR A 74 16.18 22.02 1.20
CA TYR A 74 17.02 23.08 0.61
C TYR A 74 17.54 22.79 -0.80
N THR A 75 17.18 21.64 -1.40
CA THR A 75 17.58 21.32 -2.78
C THR A 75 16.38 21.23 -3.72
N PRO A 76 16.60 21.29 -5.06
CA PRO A 76 15.54 21.10 -6.05
C PRO A 76 14.80 19.75 -5.95
N VAL A 77 15.37 18.75 -5.27
CA VAL A 77 14.75 17.45 -4.98
C VAL A 77 13.38 17.61 -4.30
N ARG A 78 13.21 18.67 -3.50
CA ARG A 78 11.92 18.97 -2.84
C ARG A 78 10.73 19.11 -3.80
N PHE A 79 10.99 19.41 -5.07
CA PHE A 79 9.96 19.59 -6.10
C PHE A 79 9.67 18.32 -6.90
N SER A 80 10.46 17.25 -6.70
CA SER A 80 10.31 16.00 -7.42
C SER A 80 9.92 14.86 -6.48
N PRO A 81 8.64 14.41 -6.46
CA PRO A 81 8.22 13.24 -5.68
C PRO A 81 9.04 11.99 -5.98
N ALA A 82 9.40 11.76 -7.25
CA ALA A 82 10.20 10.62 -7.65
C ALA A 82 11.63 10.63 -7.06
N TRP A 83 12.28 11.78 -7.03
CA TRP A 83 13.60 11.90 -6.40
C TRP A 83 13.53 11.82 -4.89
N LYS A 84 12.47 12.36 -4.26
CA LYS A 84 12.25 12.19 -2.82
C LYS A 84 12.08 10.72 -2.44
N ASN A 85 11.25 10.01 -3.20
CA ASN A 85 11.01 8.59 -2.97
C ASN A 85 12.30 7.77 -3.13
N PHE A 86 13.02 7.98 -4.24
CA PHE A 86 14.30 7.30 -4.49
C PHE A 86 15.32 7.55 -3.38
N LEU A 87 15.60 8.83 -3.08
CA LEU A 87 16.62 9.18 -2.09
C LEU A 87 16.24 8.75 -0.68
N GLY A 88 14.96 8.85 -0.31
CA GLY A 88 14.49 8.36 0.99
C GLY A 88 14.75 6.87 1.18
N GLY A 89 14.38 6.06 0.19
CA GLY A 89 14.62 4.62 0.19
C GLY A 89 16.11 4.26 0.10
N ASP A 90 16.91 4.95 -0.72
CA ASP A 90 18.33 4.66 -0.91
C ASP A 90 19.18 5.03 0.32
N LEU A 91 18.88 6.16 0.96
CA LEU A 91 19.58 6.58 2.19
C LEU A 91 19.27 5.64 3.36
N LEU A 92 18.02 5.22 3.51
CA LEU A 92 17.66 4.22 4.50
C LEU A 92 18.40 2.91 4.25
N ASP A 93 18.35 2.39 3.02
CA ASP A 93 18.99 1.14 2.61
C ASP A 93 20.51 1.16 2.91
N ARG A 94 21.22 2.28 2.62
CA ARG A 94 22.63 2.48 2.98
C ARG A 94 22.87 2.49 4.49
N ALA A 95 21.99 3.16 5.23
CA ALA A 95 22.09 3.25 6.68
C ALA A 95 21.86 1.88 7.36
N VAL A 96 20.94 1.08 6.83
CA VAL A 96 20.70 -0.32 7.25
C VAL A 96 21.92 -1.16 6.90
N ALA A 97 22.42 -1.12 5.67
CA ALA A 97 23.58 -1.87 5.24
C ALA A 97 24.82 -1.61 6.13
N ALA A 98 25.03 -0.37 6.56
CA ALA A 98 26.14 0.01 7.45
C ALA A 98 26.01 -0.57 8.88
N ARG A 99 24.79 -0.87 9.33
CA ARG A 99 24.50 -1.38 10.68
C ARG A 99 24.21 -2.86 10.72
N LEU A 100 24.08 -3.51 9.56
CA LEU A 100 23.72 -4.91 9.46
C LEU A 100 24.84 -5.80 10.04
N THR A 101 24.48 -6.65 10.98
CA THR A 101 25.33 -7.68 11.61
C THR A 101 25.09 -9.03 10.95
N PRO A 102 25.96 -10.05 11.15
CA PRO A 102 25.71 -11.41 10.67
C PRO A 102 24.34 -11.95 11.11
N GLY A 103 23.65 -12.65 10.21
CA GLY A 103 22.31 -13.21 10.43
C GLY A 103 22.00 -14.29 9.41
N GLU A 104 20.78 -14.82 9.43
CA GLU A 104 20.40 -15.96 8.57
C GLU A 104 19.50 -15.55 7.41
N THR A 105 18.42 -14.81 7.67
CA THR A 105 17.47 -14.35 6.66
C THR A 105 17.30 -12.85 6.75
N PHE A 106 17.41 -12.14 5.61
CA PHE A 106 17.17 -10.73 5.53
C PHE A 106 15.92 -10.42 4.67
N HIS A 107 14.94 -9.76 5.27
CA HIS A 107 13.75 -9.25 4.59
C HIS A 107 13.89 -7.77 4.30
N GLY A 108 13.84 -7.39 3.03
CA GLY A 108 13.83 -6.00 2.59
C GLY A 108 12.59 -5.70 1.74
N PHE A 109 12.16 -4.45 1.72
CA PHE A 109 11.08 -4.01 0.86
C PHE A 109 11.62 -3.49 -0.48
N ASN A 110 10.83 -3.64 -1.53
CA ASN A 110 11.20 -3.21 -2.88
C ASN A 110 11.52 -1.71 -2.96
N GLY A 111 12.60 -1.38 -3.64
CA GLY A 111 13.11 -0.01 -3.80
C GLY A 111 14.04 0.46 -2.67
N GLN A 112 14.24 -0.33 -1.62
CA GLN A 112 15.00 0.05 -0.44
C GLN A 112 15.84 -1.09 0.17
N ALA A 113 16.27 -2.05 -0.66
CA ALA A 113 16.96 -3.27 -0.21
C ALA A 113 18.29 -3.59 -0.92
N LEU A 114 18.68 -2.86 -1.98
CA LEU A 114 19.84 -3.21 -2.81
C LEU A 114 21.17 -3.23 -2.05
N HIS A 115 21.44 -2.20 -1.23
CA HIS A 115 22.68 -2.09 -0.47
C HIS A 115 22.70 -3.09 0.69
N SER A 116 21.56 -3.25 1.35
CA SER A 116 21.37 -4.22 2.43
C SER A 116 21.48 -5.65 1.94
N PHE A 117 20.92 -6.00 0.78
CA PHE A 117 21.10 -7.33 0.16
C PHE A 117 22.55 -7.65 -0.12
N ARG A 118 23.30 -6.71 -0.72
CA ARG A 118 24.74 -6.90 -0.97
C ARG A 118 25.54 -7.06 0.32
N ARG A 119 25.18 -6.29 1.33
CA ARG A 119 25.82 -6.40 2.63
C ARG A 119 25.49 -7.72 3.33
N ALA A 120 24.24 -8.16 3.27
CA ALA A 120 23.78 -9.44 3.79
C ALA A 120 24.51 -10.61 3.12
N GLN A 121 24.67 -10.61 1.79
CA GLN A 121 25.49 -11.59 1.07
C GLN A 121 26.94 -11.61 1.58
N ALA A 122 27.56 -10.44 1.74
CA ALA A 122 28.93 -10.33 2.23
C ALA A 122 29.08 -10.80 3.71
N LEU A 123 28.00 -10.76 4.51
CA LEU A 123 27.95 -11.23 5.87
C LEU A 123 27.57 -12.73 5.99
N GLY A 124 27.27 -13.40 4.86
CA GLY A 124 26.95 -14.83 4.82
C GLY A 124 25.49 -15.16 5.15
N TYR A 125 24.57 -14.23 4.96
CA TYR A 125 23.13 -14.53 5.05
C TYR A 125 22.74 -15.62 4.06
N ARG A 126 21.95 -16.58 4.52
CA ARG A 126 21.53 -17.74 3.73
C ARG A 126 20.41 -17.43 2.75
N GLN A 127 19.54 -16.47 3.12
CA GLN A 127 18.37 -16.14 2.32
C GLN A 127 18.14 -14.62 2.29
N LEU A 128 17.88 -14.12 1.09
CA LEU A 128 17.46 -12.75 0.81
C LEU A 128 16.00 -12.76 0.36
N VAL A 129 15.14 -12.16 1.14
CA VAL A 129 13.70 -12.09 0.89
C VAL A 129 13.31 -10.66 0.56
N LEU A 130 12.60 -10.49 -0.55
CA LEU A 130 12.05 -9.20 -0.96
C LEU A 130 10.53 -9.18 -0.75
N GLU A 131 10.05 -8.24 0.02
CA GLU A 131 8.62 -7.95 0.19
C GLU A 131 8.21 -6.90 -0.83
N SER A 132 7.43 -7.29 -1.84
CA SER A 132 6.93 -6.34 -2.84
C SER A 132 5.54 -5.84 -2.44
N ALA A 133 5.50 -4.62 -1.92
CA ALA A 133 4.25 -3.94 -1.57
C ALA A 133 3.48 -3.41 -2.79
N THR A 134 4.08 -3.51 -4.01
CA THR A 134 3.50 -3.04 -5.26
C THR A 134 3.51 -4.16 -6.32
N THR A 135 2.84 -3.93 -7.45
CA THR A 135 3.05 -4.70 -8.67
C THR A 135 4.50 -4.55 -9.17
N HIS A 136 4.92 -5.36 -10.16
CA HIS A 136 6.26 -5.24 -10.75
C HIS A 136 6.58 -3.81 -11.17
N VAL A 137 7.82 -3.35 -10.96
CA VAL A 137 8.21 -1.94 -11.20
C VAL A 137 7.92 -1.46 -12.62
N ASP A 138 8.03 -2.34 -13.63
CA ASP A 138 7.71 -1.99 -15.02
C ASP A 138 6.20 -1.79 -15.23
N HIS A 139 5.37 -2.54 -14.52
CA HIS A 139 3.93 -2.31 -14.50
C HIS A 139 3.61 -0.96 -13.85
N VAL A 140 4.18 -0.66 -12.67
CA VAL A 140 4.06 0.66 -12.02
C VAL A 140 4.43 1.79 -12.97
N MET A 141 5.55 1.66 -13.70
CA MET A 141 6.00 2.68 -14.67
C MET A 141 5.04 2.83 -15.87
N ARG A 142 4.43 1.73 -16.33
CA ARG A 142 3.40 1.79 -17.39
C ARG A 142 2.16 2.54 -16.89
N GLN A 143 1.67 2.19 -15.73
CA GLN A 143 0.49 2.83 -15.13
C GLN A 143 0.74 4.32 -14.80
N GLN A 144 1.95 4.65 -14.35
CA GLN A 144 2.34 6.05 -14.16
C GLN A 144 2.32 6.85 -15.46
N ARG A 145 2.76 6.26 -16.59
CA ARG A 145 2.65 6.91 -17.91
C ARG A 145 1.21 7.10 -18.33
N LYS A 146 0.34 6.08 -18.12
CA LYS A 146 -1.11 6.18 -18.40
C LYS A 146 -1.76 7.31 -17.57
N ALA A 147 -1.47 7.35 -16.28
CA ALA A 147 -1.95 8.41 -15.39
C ALA A 147 -1.47 9.81 -15.82
N HIS A 148 -0.20 9.92 -16.25
CA HIS A 148 0.37 11.18 -16.73
C HIS A 148 -0.22 11.64 -18.07
N GLN A 149 -0.56 10.72 -18.96
CA GLN A 149 -1.24 11.05 -20.21
C GLN A 149 -2.64 11.66 -19.97
N LEU A 150 -3.35 11.16 -18.95
CA LEU A 150 -4.67 11.68 -18.58
C LEU A 150 -4.59 12.94 -17.72
N PHE A 151 -3.65 13.01 -16.79
CA PHE A 151 -3.56 14.03 -15.74
C PHE A 151 -2.11 14.48 -15.51
N GLY A 152 -1.50 15.08 -16.54
CA GLY A 152 -0.07 15.42 -16.57
C GLY A 152 0.40 16.53 -15.63
N TRP A 153 -0.48 17.06 -14.78
CA TRP A 153 -0.19 18.17 -13.88
C TRP A 153 0.46 17.75 -12.54
N GLU A 154 0.47 16.46 -12.20
CA GLU A 154 1.21 15.93 -11.03
C GLU A 154 2.36 15.05 -11.49
N ALA A 155 3.56 15.30 -10.96
CA ALA A 155 4.72 14.49 -11.25
C ALA A 155 4.58 13.08 -10.65
N GLY A 156 5.01 12.07 -11.40
CA GLY A 156 5.06 10.69 -10.93
C GLY A 156 6.01 10.51 -9.74
N TRP A 157 5.80 9.45 -8.98
CA TRP A 157 6.59 9.10 -7.78
C TRP A 157 7.72 8.11 -8.07
N MET A 158 7.82 7.59 -9.31
CA MET A 158 8.83 6.63 -9.75
C MET A 158 9.65 7.24 -10.89
N ASN A 159 10.98 7.01 -10.89
CA ASN A 159 11.88 7.38 -11.96
C ASN A 159 12.74 6.19 -12.43
N GLU A 160 13.48 6.38 -13.51
CA GLU A 160 14.30 5.32 -14.10
C GLU A 160 15.45 4.85 -13.18
N THR A 161 15.97 5.72 -12.31
CA THR A 161 17.00 5.35 -11.33
C THR A 161 16.42 4.41 -10.28
N GLN A 162 15.23 4.72 -9.76
CA GLN A 162 14.49 3.84 -8.87
C GLN A 162 14.17 2.50 -9.54
N ARG A 163 13.66 2.53 -10.78
CA ARG A 163 13.39 1.33 -11.55
C ARG A 163 14.61 0.41 -11.66
N ARG A 164 15.77 0.97 -12.06
CA ARG A 164 17.02 0.21 -12.19
C ARG A 164 17.49 -0.38 -10.86
N LYS A 165 17.33 0.36 -9.76
CA LYS A 165 17.65 -0.14 -8.42
C LYS A 165 16.76 -1.33 -8.08
N THR A 166 15.45 -1.19 -8.25
CA THR A 166 14.45 -2.22 -7.92
C THR A 166 14.64 -3.50 -8.75
N LEU A 167 14.94 -3.38 -10.05
CA LEU A 167 15.24 -4.54 -10.89
C LEU A 167 16.48 -5.32 -10.39
N ARG A 168 17.49 -4.63 -9.85
CA ARG A 168 18.65 -5.28 -9.25
C ARG A 168 18.31 -5.97 -7.92
N GLU A 169 17.38 -5.42 -7.16
CA GLU A 169 16.85 -6.07 -5.95
C GLU A 169 16.12 -7.37 -6.29
N TYR A 170 15.28 -7.38 -7.35
CA TYR A 170 14.62 -8.58 -7.86
C TYR A 170 15.62 -9.66 -8.30
N ALA A 171 16.70 -9.26 -8.94
CA ALA A 171 17.75 -10.19 -9.37
C ALA A 171 18.48 -10.85 -8.19
N LEU A 172 18.76 -10.08 -7.13
CA LEU A 172 19.48 -10.55 -5.95
C LEU A 172 18.61 -11.36 -4.98
N ALA A 173 17.32 -11.11 -4.91
CA ALA A 173 16.41 -11.83 -4.02
C ALA A 173 16.35 -13.33 -4.38
N ASP A 174 16.39 -14.19 -3.37
CA ASP A 174 16.12 -15.63 -3.49
C ASP A 174 14.62 -15.89 -3.55
N THR A 175 13.84 -15.11 -2.78
CA THR A 175 12.38 -15.17 -2.73
C THR A 175 11.80 -13.76 -2.79
N ILE A 176 10.72 -13.60 -3.57
CA ILE A 176 9.95 -12.36 -3.67
C ILE A 176 8.53 -12.67 -3.24
N TYR A 177 8.09 -12.06 -2.15
CA TYR A 177 6.69 -12.09 -1.73
C TYR A 177 5.89 -10.98 -2.40
N VAL A 178 4.71 -11.33 -2.89
CA VAL A 178 3.75 -10.42 -3.53
C VAL A 178 2.37 -10.59 -2.88
N ALA A 179 1.62 -9.51 -2.78
CA ALA A 179 0.43 -9.47 -1.95
C ALA A 179 -0.87 -9.92 -2.66
N SER A 180 -0.85 -10.09 -3.99
CA SER A 180 -2.05 -10.43 -4.79
C SER A 180 -1.70 -11.28 -6.01
N GLN A 181 -2.73 -11.86 -6.65
CA GLN A 181 -2.57 -12.54 -7.93
C GLN A 181 -2.16 -11.55 -9.03
N LEU A 182 -2.76 -10.35 -9.04
CA LEU A 182 -2.34 -9.30 -9.96
C LEU A 182 -0.84 -9.01 -9.85
N SER A 183 -0.33 -8.82 -8.64
CA SER A 183 1.11 -8.60 -8.44
C SER A 183 1.91 -9.79 -8.94
N TYR A 184 1.53 -11.01 -8.60
CA TYR A 184 2.18 -12.24 -9.06
C TYR A 184 2.28 -12.30 -10.60
N ASP A 185 1.17 -12.04 -11.29
CA ASP A 185 1.12 -12.08 -12.76
C ASP A 185 2.01 -11.00 -13.39
N THR A 186 2.06 -9.79 -12.83
CA THR A 186 2.95 -8.72 -13.34
C THR A 186 4.44 -9.07 -13.22
N PHE A 187 4.83 -9.82 -12.18
CA PHE A 187 6.20 -10.33 -12.02
C PHE A 187 6.51 -11.45 -13.03
N ARG A 188 5.58 -12.39 -13.23
CA ARG A 188 5.70 -13.45 -14.23
C ARG A 188 5.83 -12.89 -15.65
N GLU A 189 4.96 -11.96 -16.02
CA GLU A 189 4.99 -11.26 -17.32
C GLU A 189 6.33 -10.55 -17.57
N ALA A 190 6.95 -10.06 -16.50
CA ALA A 190 8.29 -9.44 -16.57
C ALA A 190 9.43 -10.46 -16.61
N GLY A 191 9.14 -11.76 -16.63
CA GLY A 191 10.12 -12.84 -16.75
C GLY A 191 10.76 -13.28 -15.42
N VAL A 192 10.21 -12.90 -14.28
CA VAL A 192 10.65 -13.41 -12.97
C VAL A 192 10.22 -14.87 -12.82
N PRO A 193 11.13 -15.81 -12.52
CA PRO A 193 10.79 -17.23 -12.41
C PRO A 193 9.80 -17.51 -11.27
N ASP A 194 8.82 -18.39 -11.51
CA ASP A 194 7.84 -18.84 -10.51
C ASP A 194 8.51 -19.43 -9.26
N SER A 195 9.71 -20.02 -9.40
CA SER A 195 10.48 -20.55 -8.27
C SER A 195 10.86 -19.49 -7.25
N LYS A 196 11.02 -18.22 -7.66
CA LYS A 196 11.29 -17.09 -6.77
C LYS A 196 10.04 -16.46 -6.19
N LEU A 197 8.86 -16.65 -6.79
CA LEU A 197 7.64 -15.94 -6.41
C LEU A 197 6.84 -16.70 -5.35
N ARG A 198 6.38 -15.98 -4.35
CA ARG A 198 5.45 -16.48 -3.32
C ARG A 198 4.37 -15.44 -3.07
N ARG A 199 3.15 -15.90 -2.88
CA ARG A 199 2.06 -15.00 -2.45
C ARG A 199 1.97 -14.97 -0.94
N ARG A 200 1.75 -13.76 -0.43
CA ARG A 200 1.45 -13.49 0.98
C ARG A 200 0.24 -12.58 1.03
N THR A 201 -0.87 -13.08 1.51
CA THR A 201 -2.06 -12.24 1.72
C THR A 201 -1.82 -11.36 2.95
N LEU A 202 -2.07 -10.06 2.79
CA LEU A 202 -2.06 -9.13 3.91
C LEU A 202 -3.39 -9.26 4.69
N THR A 203 -3.31 -9.19 6.00
CA THR A 203 -4.48 -9.24 6.88
C THR A 203 -4.97 -7.82 7.19
N VAL A 204 -6.27 -7.68 7.36
CA VAL A 204 -6.88 -6.44 7.84
C VAL A 204 -6.81 -6.41 9.36
N ASP A 205 -6.57 -5.23 9.94
CA ASP A 205 -6.60 -5.03 11.38
C ASP A 205 -7.99 -5.44 11.93
N PRO A 206 -8.07 -6.31 12.97
CA PRO A 206 -9.32 -6.79 13.54
C PRO A 206 -10.27 -5.71 14.06
N ARG A 207 -9.81 -4.48 14.23
CA ARG A 207 -10.67 -3.35 14.61
C ARG A 207 -11.66 -2.92 13.52
N PHE A 208 -11.38 -3.26 12.25
CA PHE A 208 -12.29 -2.99 11.13
C PHE A 208 -13.41 -4.03 11.14
N VAL A 209 -14.53 -3.63 11.71
CA VAL A 209 -15.75 -4.43 11.83
C VAL A 209 -16.96 -3.58 11.41
N PRO A 210 -18.05 -4.22 10.98
CA PRO A 210 -19.29 -3.49 10.69
C PRO A 210 -19.76 -2.66 11.88
N PRO A 211 -20.46 -1.53 11.66
CA PRO A 211 -21.02 -0.73 12.75
C PRO A 211 -22.10 -1.53 13.50
N ALA A 212 -22.22 -1.28 14.81
CA ALA A 212 -23.26 -1.91 15.63
C ALA A 212 -24.70 -1.59 15.16
N GLN A 213 -24.87 -0.41 14.53
CA GLN A 213 -26.14 0.01 13.93
C GLN A 213 -25.86 0.77 12.63
N PRO A 214 -26.58 0.46 11.54
CA PRO A 214 -26.47 1.21 10.29
C PRO A 214 -26.90 2.68 10.48
N VAL A 215 -26.27 3.58 9.72
CA VAL A 215 -26.67 4.99 9.71
C VAL A 215 -27.80 5.17 8.68
N GLY A 216 -29.05 5.33 9.15
CA GLY A 216 -30.24 5.46 8.30
C GLY A 216 -30.73 6.91 8.17
N ASP A 217 -29.90 7.85 7.72
CA ASP A 217 -30.25 9.27 7.58
C ASP A 217 -30.53 9.71 6.12
N GLY A 218 -30.66 8.75 5.20
CA GLY A 218 -31.01 8.98 3.81
C GLY A 218 -29.90 9.52 2.92
N LYS A 219 -28.67 9.65 3.43
CA LYS A 219 -27.52 10.09 2.65
C LYS A 219 -26.81 8.90 1.98
N PHE A 220 -26.23 9.16 0.81
CA PHE A 220 -25.36 8.20 0.12
C PHE A 220 -23.89 8.61 0.29
N ARG A 221 -23.15 7.86 1.11
CA ARG A 221 -21.79 8.19 1.53
C ARG A 221 -20.75 7.39 0.75
N ILE A 222 -20.00 8.10 -0.04
CA ILE A 222 -18.86 7.58 -0.78
C ILE A 222 -17.61 7.89 0.02
N VAL A 223 -16.76 6.90 0.26
CA VAL A 223 -15.49 7.09 0.98
C VAL A 223 -14.33 6.66 0.10
N TYR A 224 -13.27 7.46 0.10
CA TYR A 224 -11.95 7.10 -0.38
C TYR A 224 -10.99 7.09 0.81
N VAL A 225 -10.15 6.05 0.92
CA VAL A 225 -9.11 5.95 1.95
C VAL A 225 -7.75 5.75 1.30
N GLY A 226 -6.78 6.57 1.66
CA GLY A 226 -5.39 6.46 1.19
C GLY A 226 -4.72 7.78 0.88
N SER A 227 -3.49 7.73 0.36
CA SER A 227 -2.79 8.93 -0.09
C SER A 227 -3.49 9.57 -1.28
N VAL A 228 -3.74 10.87 -1.19
CA VAL A 228 -4.45 11.62 -2.22
C VAL A 228 -3.46 12.03 -3.31
N SER A 229 -3.57 11.41 -4.49
CA SER A 229 -2.67 11.63 -5.63
C SER A 229 -3.33 11.26 -6.96
N VAL A 230 -2.72 11.67 -8.06
CA VAL A 230 -3.13 11.24 -9.42
C VAL A 230 -3.01 9.73 -9.56
N MET A 231 -1.92 9.12 -9.08
CA MET A 231 -1.71 7.67 -9.14
C MET A 231 -2.79 6.87 -8.39
N LYS A 232 -3.39 7.47 -7.37
CA LYS A 232 -4.52 6.88 -6.64
C LYS A 232 -5.88 7.21 -7.26
N GLY A 233 -5.89 7.81 -8.45
CA GLY A 233 -7.09 8.04 -9.24
C GLY A 233 -8.02 9.15 -8.72
N ILE A 234 -7.54 10.05 -7.85
CA ILE A 234 -8.39 11.12 -7.30
C ILE A 234 -9.02 12.00 -8.37
N PRO A 235 -8.34 12.35 -9.48
CA PRO A 235 -9.00 13.07 -10.56
C PRO A 235 -10.13 12.29 -11.23
N LEU A 236 -10.00 10.95 -11.35
CA LEU A 236 -11.08 10.10 -11.89
C LEU A 236 -12.30 10.12 -10.97
N LEU A 237 -12.06 9.99 -9.65
CA LEU A 237 -13.13 10.07 -8.64
C LEU A 237 -13.84 11.44 -8.68
N ARG A 238 -13.08 12.52 -8.85
CA ARG A 238 -13.64 13.86 -9.01
C ARG A 238 -14.53 13.95 -10.25
N GLU A 239 -14.07 13.46 -11.41
CA GLU A 239 -14.85 13.48 -12.65
C GLU A 239 -16.15 12.70 -12.49
N ALA A 240 -16.12 11.52 -11.90
CA ALA A 240 -17.31 10.71 -11.63
C ALA A 240 -18.24 11.40 -10.63
N PHE A 241 -17.73 11.80 -9.46
CA PHE A 241 -18.55 12.39 -8.39
C PHE A 241 -19.19 13.71 -8.79
N SER A 242 -18.48 14.57 -9.55
CA SER A 242 -19.02 15.86 -9.99
C SER A 242 -20.21 15.71 -10.97
N ARG A 243 -20.36 14.54 -11.59
CA ARG A 243 -21.49 14.21 -12.49
C ARG A 243 -22.61 13.45 -11.80
N LEU A 244 -22.37 12.96 -10.59
CA LEU A 244 -23.39 12.29 -9.79
C LEU A 244 -24.42 13.34 -9.33
N THR A 245 -25.67 13.24 -9.84
CA THR A 245 -26.68 14.27 -9.68
C THR A 245 -27.42 14.26 -8.37
N SER A 246 -27.23 13.22 -7.52
CA SER A 246 -27.91 13.11 -6.23
C SER A 246 -27.44 14.19 -5.24
N PRO A 247 -28.35 15.03 -4.71
CA PRO A 247 -28.01 16.03 -3.70
C PRO A 247 -27.64 15.41 -2.34
N ASP A 248 -28.09 14.18 -2.09
CA ASP A 248 -27.86 13.46 -0.84
C ASP A 248 -26.54 12.65 -0.88
N ALA A 249 -25.81 12.67 -2.03
CA ALA A 249 -24.51 12.03 -2.11
C ALA A 249 -23.44 12.91 -1.45
N GLU A 250 -22.62 12.29 -0.59
CA GLU A 250 -21.46 12.93 0.06
C GLU A 250 -20.20 12.11 -0.25
N LEU A 251 -19.08 12.79 -0.50
CA LEU A 251 -17.78 12.18 -0.72
C LEU A 251 -16.81 12.58 0.41
N THR A 252 -16.24 11.61 1.08
CA THR A 252 -15.17 11.85 2.07
C THR A 252 -13.85 11.26 1.59
N LEU A 253 -12.82 12.10 1.51
CA LEU A 253 -11.45 11.71 1.21
C LEU A 253 -10.68 11.59 2.53
N VAL A 254 -10.38 10.36 2.95
CA VAL A 254 -9.64 10.08 4.18
C VAL A 254 -8.17 9.82 3.85
N GLY A 255 -7.32 10.80 4.13
CA GLY A 255 -5.88 10.68 3.91
C GLY A 255 -5.16 12.00 3.65
N GLY A 256 -3.84 11.92 3.52
CA GLY A 256 -2.97 13.06 3.25
C GLY A 256 -2.60 13.19 1.77
N TRP A 257 -2.14 14.36 1.39
CA TRP A 257 -1.62 14.67 0.04
C TRP A 257 -0.10 14.83 0.05
N GLY A 258 0.56 14.34 -1.00
CA GLY A 258 2.03 14.39 -1.12
C GLY A 258 2.57 15.64 -1.79
N THR A 259 1.74 16.39 -2.54
CA THR A 259 2.16 17.54 -3.36
C THR A 259 1.36 18.80 -3.06
N ARG A 260 1.99 19.97 -3.28
CA ARG A 260 1.30 21.26 -3.19
C ARG A 260 0.22 21.40 -4.26
N THR A 261 0.48 20.89 -5.45
CA THR A 261 -0.47 20.88 -6.55
C THR A 261 -1.74 20.14 -6.18
N MET A 262 -1.62 18.93 -5.61
CA MET A 262 -2.76 18.17 -5.13
C MET A 262 -3.52 18.93 -4.02
N LYS A 263 -2.81 19.58 -3.11
CA LYS A 263 -3.44 20.41 -2.06
C LYS A 263 -4.31 21.53 -2.63
N HIS A 264 -3.83 22.23 -3.66
CA HIS A 264 -4.62 23.26 -4.34
C HIS A 264 -5.83 22.67 -5.09
N TYR A 265 -5.60 21.57 -5.81
CA TYR A 265 -6.65 20.84 -6.51
C TYR A 265 -7.80 20.43 -5.59
N LEU A 266 -7.50 19.91 -4.41
CA LEU A 266 -8.50 19.49 -3.41
C LEU A 266 -9.26 20.69 -2.82
N ARG A 267 -8.56 21.79 -2.51
CA ARG A 267 -9.20 23.00 -1.98
C ARG A 267 -10.18 23.60 -3.00
N ASP A 268 -9.80 23.63 -4.28
CA ASP A 268 -10.67 24.10 -5.34
C ASP A 268 -11.89 23.20 -5.51
N TRP A 269 -11.69 21.89 -5.44
CA TRP A 269 -12.81 20.94 -5.50
C TRP A 269 -13.78 21.13 -4.35
N GLN A 270 -13.29 21.16 -3.10
CA GLN A 270 -14.14 21.36 -1.91
C GLN A 270 -14.87 22.71 -1.92
N ARG A 271 -14.24 23.75 -2.47
CA ARG A 271 -14.89 25.07 -2.62
C ARG A 271 -16.01 25.05 -3.65
N LEU A 272 -15.87 24.27 -4.72
CA LEU A 272 -16.84 24.20 -5.82
C LEU A 272 -17.98 23.22 -5.53
N ASP A 273 -17.76 22.20 -4.72
CA ASP A 273 -18.75 21.19 -4.35
C ASP A 273 -18.78 20.96 -2.82
N PRO A 274 -19.79 21.49 -2.12
CA PRO A 274 -19.90 21.37 -0.68
C PRO A 274 -20.16 19.94 -0.18
N ARG A 275 -20.49 18.99 -1.08
CA ARG A 275 -20.65 17.57 -0.76
C ARG A 275 -19.30 16.85 -0.53
N VAL A 276 -18.17 17.53 -0.82
CA VAL A 276 -16.83 16.96 -0.72
C VAL A 276 -16.18 17.32 0.61
N HIS A 277 -15.76 16.31 1.35
CA HIS A 277 -15.13 16.43 2.65
C HIS A 277 -13.69 15.87 2.61
N ILE A 278 -12.76 16.54 3.27
CA ILE A 278 -11.37 16.09 3.44
C ILE A 278 -11.15 15.83 4.91
N ALA A 279 -10.91 14.58 5.28
CA ALA A 279 -10.80 14.12 6.66
C ALA A 279 -9.51 13.31 6.88
N PRO A 280 -8.35 13.95 7.09
CA PRO A 280 -7.16 13.21 7.46
C PRO A 280 -7.32 12.59 8.85
N GLY A 281 -6.90 11.35 9.01
CA GLY A 281 -6.97 10.64 10.30
C GLY A 281 -7.36 9.18 10.18
N ASP A 282 -8.03 8.67 11.20
CA ASP A 282 -8.47 7.29 11.26
C ASP A 282 -9.61 7.01 10.27
N PRO A 283 -9.48 6.02 9.36
CA PRO A 283 -10.52 5.70 8.40
C PRO A 283 -11.73 4.98 9.00
N LEU A 284 -11.58 4.29 10.13
CA LEU A 284 -12.64 3.43 10.68
C LEU A 284 -13.99 4.13 10.86
N PRO A 285 -14.10 5.32 11.50
CA PRO A 285 -15.39 5.99 11.68
C PRO A 285 -16.06 6.38 10.35
N HIS A 286 -15.26 6.63 9.31
CA HIS A 286 -15.77 6.97 7.98
C HIS A 286 -16.23 5.73 7.23
N LEU A 287 -15.46 4.64 7.29
CA LEU A 287 -15.83 3.35 6.67
C LEU A 287 -17.12 2.79 7.30
N GLN A 288 -17.25 2.83 8.62
CA GLN A 288 -18.46 2.35 9.32
C GLN A 288 -19.75 3.13 8.97
N ARG A 289 -19.64 4.26 8.29
CA ARG A 289 -20.78 5.08 7.86
C ARG A 289 -20.94 5.12 6.34
N ALA A 290 -20.04 4.50 5.61
CA ALA A 290 -20.02 4.54 4.15
C ALA A 290 -21.01 3.56 3.54
N ASP A 291 -21.60 3.94 2.42
CA ASP A 291 -22.41 3.08 1.55
C ASP A 291 -21.55 2.42 0.47
N VAL A 292 -20.41 3.03 0.13
CA VAL A 292 -19.43 2.49 -0.82
C VAL A 292 -18.04 3.08 -0.56
N CYS A 293 -17.00 2.24 -0.73
CA CYS A 293 -15.61 2.70 -0.78
C CYS A 293 -15.10 2.61 -2.22
N VAL A 294 -14.62 3.74 -2.76
CA VAL A 294 -14.07 3.81 -4.13
C VAL A 294 -12.56 3.87 -4.08
N HIS A 295 -11.88 2.95 -4.77
CA HIS A 295 -10.42 2.88 -4.86
C HIS A 295 -9.97 2.89 -6.33
N PRO A 296 -9.99 4.06 -7.01
CA PRO A 296 -9.80 4.19 -8.44
C PRO A 296 -8.33 4.24 -8.85
N SER A 297 -7.48 3.51 -8.14
CA SER A 297 -6.02 3.56 -8.26
C SER A 297 -5.55 3.08 -9.65
N PHE A 298 -4.54 3.75 -10.22
CA PHE A 298 -3.88 3.28 -11.43
C PHE A 298 -3.07 2.01 -11.21
N THR A 299 -2.60 1.78 -10.00
CA THR A 299 -1.99 0.51 -9.59
C THR A 299 -1.91 0.42 -8.07
N ASP A 300 -2.17 -0.76 -7.54
CA ASP A 300 -1.96 -1.07 -6.13
C ASP A 300 -1.59 -2.55 -5.98
N GLY A 301 -0.58 -2.87 -5.19
CA GLY A 301 -0.12 -4.24 -4.99
C GLY A 301 -1.15 -5.13 -4.31
N PHE A 302 -1.89 -4.59 -3.34
CA PHE A 302 -2.99 -5.26 -2.66
C PHE A 302 -4.23 -4.37 -2.57
N GLY A 303 -4.13 -3.23 -1.89
CA GLY A 303 -5.25 -2.36 -1.59
C GLY A 303 -5.83 -2.64 -0.20
N LEU A 304 -5.07 -2.34 0.87
CA LEU A 304 -5.54 -2.53 2.24
C LEU A 304 -6.82 -1.74 2.53
N ALA A 305 -6.92 -0.50 2.05
CA ALA A 305 -8.08 0.35 2.32
C ALA A 305 -9.42 -0.23 1.82
N PRO A 306 -9.55 -0.74 0.58
CA PRO A 306 -10.77 -1.44 0.19
C PRO A 306 -10.96 -2.78 0.93
N ALA A 307 -9.89 -3.45 1.39
CA ALA A 307 -10.04 -4.63 2.26
C ALA A 307 -10.61 -4.26 3.63
N GLU A 308 -10.16 -3.14 4.22
CA GLU A 308 -10.70 -2.55 5.45
C GLU A 308 -12.19 -2.17 5.28
N ALA A 309 -12.56 -1.64 4.11
CA ALA A 309 -13.96 -1.34 3.78
C ALA A 309 -14.82 -2.60 3.74
N LEU A 310 -14.38 -3.66 3.04
CA LEU A 310 -15.09 -4.94 3.02
C LEU A 310 -15.23 -5.54 4.42
N ALA A 311 -14.21 -5.45 5.26
CA ALA A 311 -14.26 -5.89 6.66
C ALA A 311 -15.29 -5.11 7.49
N CYS A 312 -15.53 -3.83 7.15
CA CYS A 312 -16.61 -3.02 7.73
C CYS A 312 -18.00 -3.31 7.11
N GLY A 313 -18.13 -4.26 6.18
CA GLY A 313 -19.38 -4.55 5.49
C GLY A 313 -19.73 -3.52 4.40
N VAL A 314 -18.75 -2.76 3.90
CA VAL A 314 -18.93 -1.72 2.90
C VAL A 314 -18.50 -2.24 1.52
N PRO A 315 -19.38 -2.21 0.51
CA PRO A 315 -19.03 -2.61 -0.85
C PRO A 315 -17.97 -1.69 -1.46
N VAL A 316 -17.20 -2.23 -2.40
CA VAL A 316 -16.07 -1.51 -2.99
C VAL A 316 -16.22 -1.34 -4.51
N ILE A 317 -15.72 -0.22 -5.04
CA ILE A 317 -15.44 -0.05 -6.48
C ILE A 317 -13.93 0.06 -6.61
N VAL A 318 -13.30 -0.91 -7.27
CA VAL A 318 -11.85 -0.97 -7.47
C VAL A 318 -11.50 -1.05 -8.94
N THR A 319 -10.31 -0.66 -9.33
CA THR A 319 -9.82 -0.83 -10.70
C THR A 319 -9.23 -2.22 -10.93
N GLU A 320 -9.19 -2.66 -12.18
CA GLU A 320 -8.57 -3.92 -12.62
C GLU A 320 -7.06 -4.02 -12.31
N ASP A 321 -6.38 -2.88 -12.11
CA ASP A 321 -4.95 -2.80 -11.74
C ASP A 321 -4.72 -2.67 -10.22
N THR A 322 -5.72 -3.01 -9.42
CA THR A 322 -5.63 -3.11 -7.95
C THR A 322 -5.70 -4.58 -7.52
N GLY A 323 -4.76 -5.02 -6.68
CA GLY A 323 -4.72 -6.41 -6.20
C GLY A 323 -5.97 -6.83 -5.44
N MET A 324 -6.71 -5.87 -4.90
CA MET A 324 -7.99 -6.09 -4.24
C MET A 324 -9.06 -6.72 -5.15
N LYS A 325 -8.92 -6.62 -6.48
CA LYS A 325 -9.83 -7.30 -7.43
C LYS A 325 -9.93 -8.83 -7.19
N ASP A 326 -8.88 -9.43 -6.62
CA ASP A 326 -8.86 -10.86 -6.30
C ASP A 326 -9.94 -11.25 -5.26
N LEU A 327 -10.42 -10.30 -4.46
CA LEU A 327 -11.40 -10.48 -3.39
C LEU A 327 -12.78 -9.90 -3.74
N VAL A 328 -12.90 -9.18 -4.86
CA VAL A 328 -14.17 -8.61 -5.31
C VAL A 328 -14.99 -9.67 -6.03
N GLN A 329 -16.22 -9.85 -5.57
CA GLN A 329 -17.26 -10.63 -6.22
C GLN A 329 -18.26 -9.66 -6.85
N GLU A 330 -18.22 -9.53 -8.20
CA GLU A 330 -19.05 -8.60 -8.97
C GLU A 330 -20.52 -8.66 -8.59
N GLY A 331 -21.10 -7.52 -8.22
CA GLY A 331 -22.51 -7.39 -7.84
C GLY A 331 -22.88 -8.02 -6.49
N VAL A 332 -21.90 -8.52 -5.72
CA VAL A 332 -22.10 -9.11 -4.37
C VAL A 332 -21.46 -8.22 -3.31
N ASN A 333 -20.15 -8.00 -3.40
CA ASN A 333 -19.42 -7.16 -2.43
C ASN A 333 -18.72 -5.96 -3.09
N GLY A 334 -18.91 -5.75 -4.39
CA GLY A 334 -18.33 -4.62 -5.10
C GLY A 334 -18.34 -4.76 -6.60
N TYR A 335 -17.57 -3.91 -7.25
CA TYR A 335 -17.41 -3.84 -8.69
C TYR A 335 -15.95 -3.61 -9.07
N ILE A 336 -15.53 -4.22 -10.20
CA ILE A 336 -14.24 -3.98 -10.83
C ILE A 336 -14.49 -3.11 -12.08
N VAL A 337 -13.74 -2.00 -12.20
CA VAL A 337 -13.84 -1.08 -13.33
C VAL A 337 -12.52 -0.98 -14.08
N PRO A 338 -12.53 -0.61 -15.39
CA PRO A 338 -11.29 -0.38 -16.12
C PRO A 338 -10.46 0.74 -15.49
N THR A 339 -9.14 0.57 -15.46
CA THR A 339 -8.24 1.58 -14.93
C THR A 339 -8.23 2.83 -15.81
N GLY A 340 -8.45 3.99 -15.21
CA GLY A 340 -8.48 5.27 -15.93
C GLY A 340 -9.85 5.67 -16.48
N ASP A 341 -10.87 4.87 -16.23
CA ASP A 341 -12.25 5.07 -16.72
C ASP A 341 -13.13 5.64 -15.60
N TRP A 342 -13.38 6.95 -15.65
CA TRP A 342 -14.27 7.62 -14.68
C TRP A 342 -15.75 7.39 -15.00
N GLU A 343 -16.12 7.16 -16.25
CA GLU A 343 -17.48 6.86 -16.68
C GLU A 343 -17.96 5.54 -16.03
N ALA A 344 -17.11 4.52 -16.06
CA ALA A 344 -17.40 3.25 -15.39
C ALA A 344 -17.56 3.42 -13.87
N ILE A 345 -16.77 4.28 -13.24
CA ILE A 345 -16.95 4.59 -11.81
C ILE A 345 -18.31 5.23 -11.57
N LEU A 346 -18.69 6.23 -12.37
CA LEU A 346 -19.98 6.90 -12.27
C LEU A 346 -21.15 5.93 -12.43
N GLU A 347 -21.11 5.07 -13.45
CA GLU A 347 -22.14 4.05 -13.68
C GLU A 347 -22.36 3.16 -12.45
N ARG A 348 -21.26 2.71 -11.79
CA ARG A 348 -21.37 1.88 -10.60
C ARG A 348 -21.86 2.64 -9.38
N LEU A 349 -21.52 3.92 -9.24
CA LEU A 349 -22.05 4.79 -8.19
C LEU A 349 -23.57 4.99 -8.36
N GLU A 350 -24.04 5.27 -9.57
CA GLU A 350 -25.46 5.41 -9.88
C GLU A 350 -26.24 4.11 -9.65
N GLN A 351 -25.63 2.98 -10.02
CA GLN A 351 -26.20 1.65 -9.75
C GLN A 351 -26.37 1.40 -8.25
N LEU A 352 -25.34 1.68 -7.44
CA LEU A 352 -25.39 1.50 -5.97
C LEU A 352 -26.35 2.47 -5.30
N LEU A 353 -26.44 3.71 -5.79
CA LEU A 353 -27.40 4.71 -5.32
C LEU A 353 -28.85 4.27 -5.53
N SER A 354 -29.14 3.66 -6.70
CA SER A 354 -30.48 3.16 -7.03
C SER A 354 -30.81 1.81 -6.39
N LYS A 355 -29.82 0.95 -6.25
CA LYS A 355 -29.95 -0.42 -5.70
C LYS A 355 -28.70 -0.79 -4.89
N PRO A 356 -28.70 -0.51 -3.58
CA PRO A 356 -27.61 -0.92 -2.70
C PRO A 356 -27.38 -2.44 -2.72
N LEU A 357 -26.11 -2.85 -2.60
CA LEU A 357 -25.78 -4.26 -2.43
C LEU A 357 -26.11 -4.71 -1.01
N ALA A 358 -26.78 -5.86 -0.90
CA ALA A 358 -27.00 -6.51 0.39
C ALA A 358 -25.71 -7.23 0.79
N MET A 359 -24.84 -6.57 1.57
CA MET A 359 -23.62 -7.20 2.08
C MET A 359 -23.98 -8.29 3.08
N ASN A 360 -23.57 -9.52 2.79
CA ASN A 360 -23.64 -10.58 3.79
C ASN A 360 -22.56 -10.32 4.84
N THR A 361 -22.95 -9.84 6.01
CA THR A 361 -22.09 -9.81 7.20
C THR A 361 -21.98 -11.25 7.71
N ALA A 362 -21.03 -12.01 7.20
CA ALA A 362 -20.71 -13.36 7.71
C ALA A 362 -19.64 -13.28 8.79
#